data_16bf6c31188476ffeb0a8112f82499f1
#
_entry.id   16bf6c31188476ffeb0a8112f82499f1
#
_cell.length_a   1.000
_cell.length_b   1.000
_cell.length_c   1.000
_cell.angle_alpha   90.00
_cell.angle_beta   90.00
_cell.angle_gamma   90.00
#
_symmetry.space_group_name_H-M   'P 1'
#
loop_
_entity.id
_entity.type
_entity.pdbx_description
1 polymer ?
#
loop_
_entity_poly.entity_id
_entity_poly.type
_entity_poly.pdbx_seq_one_letter_code
_entity_poly.pdbx_strand_id
1 'polypeptide(L)'
;AKEGTDTYRISFKSICFDDDGRTVEAIGLAEQLDERLNESEMVNALGSNFNSIYYVDVDNNKMYPYRMNPSVRAMFGEVLESKPGYQEMMEQYVNAIVLEEDKLHMLLETSINNLRRQFLIKDTYQHDYRIVRDGQVQYCRAKFVNVSGVGELHKMIAGFSDISPEKQRELERIAYVDAVTGGNNYESFKKKLRDRNVSGYLISMDIHSFKIVNSICGVAKGDEALRWISE
;
A
#
# COMPACT_ATOMS: atom_id res chain seq x y z
N ALA A 1 -0.30 -0.83 39.17
CA ALA A 1 -0.53 -2.07 38.42
C ALA A 1 -1.84 -1.88 37.64
N LYS A 2 -1.79 -1.83 36.31
CA LYS A 2 -2.98 -1.94 35.47
C LYS A 2 -3.30 -3.42 35.38
N GLU A 3 -4.45 -3.83 35.87
CA GLU A 3 -5.03 -5.15 35.58
C GLU A 3 -5.28 -5.20 34.05
N GLY A 4 -4.53 -6.04 33.34
CA GLY A 4 -4.79 -6.33 31.95
C GLY A 4 -5.99 -7.26 31.88
N THR A 5 -6.94 -6.99 31.00
CA THR A 5 -8.05 -7.88 30.66
C THR A 5 -7.58 -8.78 29.53
N ASP A 6 -7.45 -10.08 29.77
CA ASP A 6 -7.13 -11.06 28.73
C ASP A 6 -8.37 -11.33 27.88
N THR A 7 -8.26 -11.19 26.56
CA THR A 7 -9.34 -11.48 25.62
C THR A 7 -9.13 -12.85 24.99
N TYR A 8 -10.18 -13.69 24.99
CA TYR A 8 -10.14 -15.03 24.42
C TYR A 8 -11.17 -15.17 23.30
N ARG A 9 -10.76 -15.81 22.21
CA ARG A 9 -11.70 -16.35 21.20
C ARG A 9 -12.05 -17.77 21.62
N ILE A 10 -13.35 -18.04 21.84
CA ILE A 10 -13.83 -19.38 22.17
C ILE A 10 -14.60 -19.90 20.96
N SER A 11 -14.15 -21.01 20.41
CA SER A 11 -14.81 -21.73 19.32
C SER A 11 -15.30 -23.08 19.83
N PHE A 12 -16.56 -23.40 19.54
CA PHE A 12 -17.15 -24.68 19.91
C PHE A 12 -17.43 -25.52 18.67
N LYS A 13 -17.06 -26.80 18.73
CA LYS A 13 -17.44 -27.80 17.73
C LYS A 13 -18.27 -28.89 18.41
N SER A 14 -19.51 -29.07 17.98
CA SER A 14 -20.37 -30.15 18.44
C SER A 14 -19.80 -31.48 17.98
N ILE A 15 -19.70 -32.45 18.90
CA ILE A 15 -19.18 -33.79 18.64
C ILE A 15 -20.20 -34.88 18.86
N CYS A 16 -21.26 -34.65 19.68
CA CYS A 16 -22.32 -35.57 19.91
C CYS A 16 -23.68 -34.88 19.88
N PHE A 17 -24.69 -35.53 19.30
CA PHE A 17 -26.05 -35.03 19.18
C PHE A 17 -27.02 -36.06 19.77
N ASP A 18 -28.14 -35.60 20.34
CA ASP A 18 -29.27 -36.48 20.74
C ASP A 18 -30.15 -36.84 19.54
N ASP A 19 -31.17 -37.66 19.80
CA ASP A 19 -32.13 -38.09 18.77
C ASP A 19 -32.96 -36.95 18.15
N ASP A 20 -33.03 -35.80 18.81
CA ASP A 20 -33.69 -34.58 18.34
C ASP A 20 -32.72 -33.62 17.59
N GLY A 21 -31.44 -34.00 17.40
CA GLY A 21 -30.41 -33.23 16.72
C GLY A 21 -29.81 -32.11 17.56
N ARG A 22 -30.00 -32.11 18.89
CA ARG A 22 -29.41 -31.12 19.80
C ARG A 22 -28.02 -31.56 20.22
N THR A 23 -27.09 -30.62 20.32
CA THR A 23 -25.71 -30.91 20.79
C THR A 23 -25.71 -31.34 22.24
N VAL A 24 -25.22 -32.55 22.51
CA VAL A 24 -25.03 -33.10 23.85
C VAL A 24 -23.62 -32.88 24.35
N GLU A 25 -22.63 -33.01 23.45
CA GLU A 25 -21.23 -32.74 23.75
C GLU A 25 -20.62 -31.84 22.70
N ALA A 26 -19.79 -30.91 23.15
CA ALA A 26 -19.02 -30.03 22.29
C ALA A 26 -17.59 -29.90 22.83
N ILE A 27 -16.62 -29.85 21.91
CA ILE A 27 -15.25 -29.46 22.26
C ILE A 27 -15.15 -27.95 22.09
N GLY A 28 -14.75 -27.27 23.17
CA GLY A 28 -14.40 -25.83 23.18
C GLY A 28 -12.89 -25.66 23.02
N LEU A 29 -12.48 -24.86 22.06
CA LEU A 29 -11.11 -24.35 21.95
C LEU A 29 -11.10 -22.89 22.39
N ALA A 30 -10.36 -22.59 23.46
CA ALA A 30 -10.08 -21.22 23.88
C ALA A 30 -8.71 -20.81 23.36
N GLU A 31 -8.67 -19.80 22.52
CA GLU A 31 -7.44 -19.19 22.01
C GLU A 31 -7.31 -17.79 22.63
N GLN A 32 -6.22 -17.54 23.36
CA GLN A 32 -5.95 -16.22 23.90
C GLN A 32 -5.64 -15.27 22.75
N LEU A 33 -6.46 -14.24 22.61
CA LEU A 33 -6.18 -13.14 21.68
C LEU A 33 -5.23 -12.19 22.39
N ASP A 34 -4.04 -12.01 21.82
CA ASP A 34 -3.09 -11.02 22.33
C ASP A 34 -3.74 -9.64 22.28
N GLU A 35 -4.01 -9.02 23.41
CA GLU A 35 -4.80 -7.79 23.58
C GLU A 35 -4.23 -6.55 22.90
N ARG A 36 -3.07 -6.67 22.26
CA ARG A 36 -2.33 -5.52 21.74
C ARG A 36 -2.72 -5.07 20.35
N LEU A 37 -3.61 -5.80 19.68
CA LEU A 37 -4.07 -5.41 18.35
C LEU A 37 -5.60 -5.37 18.30
N ASN A 38 -6.13 -4.29 18.84
CA ASN A 38 -7.51 -3.93 18.63
C ASN A 38 -7.75 -3.71 17.11
N GLU A 39 -8.85 -4.21 16.59
CA GLU A 39 -9.30 -4.01 15.20
C GLU A 39 -9.14 -2.54 14.73
N SER A 40 -9.43 -1.62 15.63
CA SER A 40 -9.29 -0.18 15.47
C SER A 40 -7.83 0.26 15.26
N GLU A 41 -6.87 -0.34 15.95
CA GLU A 41 -5.45 0.00 15.82
C GLU A 41 -4.86 -0.50 14.50
N MET A 42 -5.26 -1.70 14.03
CA MET A 42 -4.88 -2.20 12.71
C MET A 42 -5.37 -1.29 11.58
N VAL A 43 -6.64 -0.91 11.63
CA VAL A 43 -7.24 -0.03 10.62
C VAL A 43 -6.60 1.34 10.65
N ASN A 44 -6.33 1.89 11.84
CA ASN A 44 -5.68 3.18 12.01
C ASN A 44 -4.20 3.17 11.56
N ALA A 45 -3.47 2.10 11.83
CA ALA A 45 -2.07 1.96 11.45
C ALA A 45 -1.85 1.95 9.92
N LEU A 46 -2.81 1.42 9.17
CA LEU A 46 -2.72 1.30 7.72
C LEU A 46 -3.59 2.29 6.95
N GLY A 47 -4.67 2.81 7.57
CA GLY A 47 -5.67 3.64 6.89
C GLY A 47 -6.66 2.83 6.05
N SER A 48 -7.66 3.51 5.45
CA SER A 48 -8.82 2.89 4.80
C SER A 48 -8.56 2.28 3.41
N ASN A 49 -7.40 2.54 2.80
CA ASN A 49 -7.17 2.28 1.37
C ASN A 49 -6.51 0.93 1.05
N PHE A 50 -6.34 0.03 2.03
CA PHE A 50 -5.70 -1.26 1.79
C PHE A 50 -6.72 -2.34 1.42
N ASN A 51 -6.45 -3.04 0.31
CA ASN A 51 -7.29 -4.12 -0.20
C ASN A 51 -7.09 -5.43 0.57
N SER A 52 -5.89 -5.65 1.09
CA SER A 52 -5.54 -6.79 1.93
C SER A 52 -4.72 -6.33 3.11
N ILE A 53 -4.99 -6.90 4.29
CA ILE A 53 -4.28 -6.62 5.54
C ILE A 53 -4.02 -7.95 6.25
N TYR A 54 -2.79 -8.12 6.71
CA TYR A 54 -2.34 -9.30 7.43
C TYR A 54 -1.61 -8.90 8.70
N TYR A 55 -1.85 -9.66 9.75
CA TYR A 55 -1.01 -9.66 10.93
C TYR A 55 0.07 -10.71 10.80
N VAL A 56 1.31 -10.36 11.11
CA VAL A 56 2.47 -11.24 11.01
C VAL A 56 3.14 -11.34 12.37
N ASP A 57 3.19 -12.54 12.90
CA ASP A 57 4.00 -12.92 14.04
C ASP A 57 5.36 -13.40 13.50
N VAL A 58 6.36 -12.56 13.64
CA VAL A 58 7.69 -12.78 13.06
C VAL A 58 8.45 -13.86 13.83
N ASP A 59 8.28 -13.90 15.16
CA ASP A 59 8.99 -14.85 16.02
C ASP A 59 8.51 -16.28 15.80
N ASN A 60 7.21 -16.47 15.60
CA ASN A 60 6.61 -17.75 15.32
C ASN A 60 6.49 -18.08 13.83
N ASN A 61 6.95 -17.17 12.97
CA ASN A 61 6.85 -17.25 11.51
C ASN A 61 5.42 -17.57 11.04
N LYS A 62 4.43 -16.81 11.51
CA LYS A 62 3.01 -17.01 11.17
C LYS A 62 2.40 -15.76 10.58
N MET A 63 1.48 -15.96 9.64
CA MET A 63 0.74 -14.92 8.98
C MET A 63 -0.77 -15.17 9.11
N TYR A 64 -1.50 -14.16 9.55
CA TYR A 64 -2.94 -14.23 9.79
C TYR A 64 -3.66 -13.17 8.93
N PRO A 65 -4.59 -13.57 8.06
CA PRO A 65 -5.36 -12.61 7.28
C PRO A 65 -6.40 -11.90 8.16
N TYR A 66 -6.33 -10.58 8.19
CA TYR A 66 -7.36 -9.73 8.80
C TYR A 66 -8.42 -9.32 7.74
N ARG A 67 -7.98 -8.83 6.61
CA ARG A 67 -8.80 -8.53 5.43
C ARG A 67 -8.09 -9.03 4.18
N MET A 68 -8.82 -9.62 3.26
CA MET A 68 -8.25 -10.18 2.04
C MET A 68 -9.07 -9.75 0.83
N ASN A 69 -8.39 -9.25 -0.18
CA ASN A 69 -8.98 -8.99 -1.48
C ASN A 69 -9.58 -10.30 -2.06
N PRO A 70 -10.79 -10.26 -2.66
CA PRO A 70 -11.43 -11.45 -3.22
C PRO A 70 -10.56 -12.22 -4.22
N SER A 71 -9.80 -11.55 -5.09
CA SER A 71 -8.92 -12.19 -6.05
C SER A 71 -7.75 -12.91 -5.37
N VAL A 72 -7.17 -12.31 -4.31
CA VAL A 72 -6.10 -12.94 -3.50
C VAL A 72 -6.65 -14.12 -2.73
N ARG A 73 -7.87 -14.01 -2.20
CA ARG A 73 -8.56 -15.12 -1.52
C ARG A 73 -8.80 -16.31 -2.47
N ALA A 74 -9.20 -16.05 -3.70
CA ALA A 74 -9.43 -17.09 -4.69
C ALA A 74 -8.13 -17.85 -5.05
N MET A 75 -6.98 -17.15 -5.10
CA MET A 75 -5.68 -17.75 -5.44
C MET A 75 -4.98 -18.43 -4.26
N PHE A 76 -5.08 -17.87 -3.07
CA PHE A 76 -4.23 -18.24 -1.92
C PHE A 76 -5.04 -18.62 -0.66
N GLY A 77 -6.36 -18.65 -0.72
CA GLY A 77 -7.21 -18.92 0.46
C GLY A 77 -6.90 -20.27 1.10
N GLU A 78 -6.81 -21.33 0.32
CA GLU A 78 -6.49 -22.69 0.80
C GLU A 78 -5.08 -22.75 1.40
N VAL A 79 -4.11 -22.07 0.79
CA VAL A 79 -2.73 -22.01 1.30
C VAL A 79 -2.70 -21.31 2.66
N LEU A 80 -3.44 -20.21 2.81
CA LEU A 80 -3.51 -19.45 4.05
C LEU A 80 -4.22 -20.20 5.19
N GLU A 81 -5.12 -21.14 4.88
CA GLU A 81 -5.73 -22.03 5.87
C GLU A 81 -4.71 -22.95 6.54
N SER A 82 -3.64 -23.33 5.83
CA SER A 82 -2.53 -24.10 6.39
C SER A 82 -1.63 -23.29 7.34
N LYS A 83 -1.90 -21.98 7.50
CA LYS A 83 -1.11 -21.02 8.31
C LYS A 83 0.37 -21.02 7.93
N PRO A 84 0.70 -20.74 6.64
CA PRO A 84 2.07 -20.73 6.16
C PRO A 84 2.89 -19.64 6.87
N GLY A 85 4.22 -19.80 6.84
CA GLY A 85 5.13 -18.75 7.25
C GLY A 85 5.03 -17.52 6.35
N TYR A 86 5.33 -16.36 6.91
CA TYR A 86 5.32 -15.09 6.17
C TYR A 86 6.20 -15.15 4.92
N GLN A 87 7.45 -15.64 5.07
CA GLN A 87 8.41 -15.70 3.96
C GLN A 87 7.92 -16.61 2.83
N GLU A 88 7.43 -17.80 3.18
CA GLU A 88 6.85 -18.76 2.22
C GLU A 88 5.68 -18.15 1.46
N MET A 89 4.77 -17.47 2.18
CA MET A 89 3.62 -16.83 1.56
C MET A 89 4.02 -15.71 0.62
N MET A 90 5.03 -14.91 0.99
CA MET A 90 5.56 -13.85 0.12
C MET A 90 6.21 -14.41 -1.15
N GLU A 91 6.96 -15.51 -1.05
CA GLU A 91 7.55 -16.19 -2.20
C GLU A 91 6.48 -16.71 -3.17
N GLN A 92 5.44 -17.35 -2.66
CA GLN A 92 4.32 -17.83 -3.48
C GLN A 92 3.58 -16.66 -4.16
N TYR A 93 3.28 -15.61 -3.40
CA TYR A 93 2.63 -14.41 -3.92
C TYR A 93 3.45 -13.75 -5.04
N VAL A 94 4.74 -13.53 -4.78
CA VAL A 94 5.65 -12.87 -5.74
C VAL A 94 5.78 -13.69 -7.02
N ASN A 95 5.98 -14.99 -6.89
CA ASN A 95 6.13 -15.86 -8.05
C ASN A 95 4.86 -15.94 -8.90
N ALA A 96 3.68 -15.85 -8.28
CA ALA A 96 2.41 -16.02 -8.96
C ALA A 96 1.96 -14.78 -9.75
N ILE A 97 2.12 -13.58 -9.20
CA ILE A 97 1.47 -12.39 -9.78
C ILE A 97 2.36 -11.15 -9.95
N VAL A 98 3.53 -11.09 -9.30
CA VAL A 98 4.43 -9.93 -9.46
C VAL A 98 5.08 -9.96 -10.84
N LEU A 99 5.21 -8.79 -11.47
CA LEU A 99 5.88 -8.65 -12.77
C LEU A 99 7.32 -9.17 -12.69
N GLU A 100 7.78 -9.88 -13.71
CA GLU A 100 9.06 -10.62 -13.68
C GLU A 100 10.26 -9.75 -13.27
N GLU A 101 10.33 -8.53 -13.82
CA GLU A 101 11.41 -7.60 -13.52
C GLU A 101 11.42 -7.12 -12.05
N ASP A 102 10.27 -7.17 -11.37
CA ASP A 102 10.13 -6.69 -9.99
C ASP A 102 10.29 -7.80 -8.94
N LYS A 103 10.24 -9.08 -9.34
CA LYS A 103 10.21 -10.23 -8.41
C LYS A 103 11.37 -10.25 -7.43
N LEU A 104 12.60 -10.19 -7.96
CA LEU A 104 13.80 -10.25 -7.12
C LEU A 104 13.84 -9.06 -6.13
N HIS A 105 13.55 -7.86 -6.62
CA HIS A 105 13.54 -6.67 -5.80
C HIS A 105 12.46 -6.74 -4.72
N MET A 106 11.24 -7.19 -5.08
CA MET A 106 10.15 -7.38 -4.12
C MET A 106 10.52 -8.38 -3.02
N LEU A 107 11.13 -9.53 -3.35
CA LEU A 107 11.56 -10.52 -2.36
C LEU A 107 12.63 -9.97 -1.41
N LEU A 108 13.58 -9.20 -1.92
CA LEU A 108 14.63 -8.58 -1.12
C LEU A 108 14.05 -7.52 -0.16
N GLU A 109 13.22 -6.62 -0.69
CA GLU A 109 12.64 -5.50 0.06
C GLU A 109 11.64 -5.95 1.13
N THR A 110 10.92 -7.05 0.89
CA THR A 110 9.95 -7.59 1.85
C THR A 110 10.51 -8.70 2.73
N SER A 111 11.80 -9.04 2.60
CA SER A 111 12.44 -10.03 3.46
C SER A 111 12.46 -9.58 4.93
N ILE A 112 12.30 -10.52 5.86
CA ILE A 112 12.38 -10.24 7.31
C ILE A 112 13.68 -9.53 7.68
N ASN A 113 14.80 -9.91 7.05
CA ASN A 113 16.10 -9.29 7.31
C ASN A 113 16.13 -7.82 6.88
N ASN A 114 15.54 -7.48 5.73
CA ASN A 114 15.44 -6.08 5.31
C ASN A 114 14.47 -5.31 6.21
N LEU A 115 13.29 -5.87 6.51
CA LEU A 115 12.31 -5.22 7.38
C LEU A 115 12.90 -4.94 8.78
N ARG A 116 13.64 -5.87 9.36
CA ARG A 116 14.36 -5.63 10.63
C ARG A 116 15.30 -4.42 10.54
N ARG A 117 16.09 -4.32 9.45
CA ARG A 117 16.96 -3.15 9.25
C ARG A 117 16.20 -1.85 9.11
N GLN A 118 15.09 -1.84 8.36
CA GLN A 118 14.25 -0.66 8.19
C GLN A 118 13.63 -0.20 9.53
N PHE A 119 13.19 -1.15 10.34
CA PHE A 119 12.53 -0.88 11.63
C PHE A 119 13.50 -0.55 12.79
N LEU A 120 14.81 -0.52 12.55
CA LEU A 120 15.76 0.03 13.52
C LEU A 120 15.59 1.54 13.71
N ILE A 121 15.12 2.25 12.68
CA ILE A 121 15.09 3.72 12.66
C ILE A 121 13.69 4.31 12.41
N LYS A 122 12.72 3.51 12.04
CA LYS A 122 11.34 3.92 11.73
C LYS A 122 10.36 2.82 12.09
N ASP A 123 9.10 3.17 12.32
CA ASP A 123 8.01 2.23 12.64
C ASP A 123 7.21 1.79 11.42
N THR A 124 7.43 2.43 10.26
CA THR A 124 6.74 2.11 9.00
C THR A 124 7.72 1.97 7.85
N TYR A 125 7.43 1.04 6.94
CA TYR A 125 8.15 0.85 5.69
C TYR A 125 7.17 0.58 4.55
N GLN A 126 7.46 1.09 3.36
CA GLN A 126 6.64 0.82 2.18
C GLN A 126 7.51 0.59 0.95
N HIS A 127 6.98 -0.24 0.06
CA HIS A 127 7.59 -0.58 -1.22
C HIS A 127 6.54 -0.65 -2.32
N ASP A 128 6.77 0.05 -3.43
CA ASP A 128 5.90 0.03 -4.61
C ASP A 128 6.43 -1.02 -5.61
N TYR A 129 5.52 -1.78 -6.22
CA TYR A 129 5.84 -2.85 -7.15
C TYR A 129 4.71 -3.03 -8.17
N ARG A 130 4.96 -3.79 -9.22
CA ARG A 130 3.99 -4.06 -10.28
C ARG A 130 3.53 -5.51 -10.25
N ILE A 131 2.25 -5.71 -10.51
CA ILE A 131 1.66 -7.03 -10.70
C ILE A 131 1.06 -7.14 -12.10
N VAL A 132 0.87 -8.37 -12.59
CA VAL A 132 0.12 -8.66 -13.80
C VAL A 132 -1.21 -9.26 -13.39
N ARG A 133 -2.31 -8.62 -13.78
CA ARG A 133 -3.67 -9.11 -13.58
C ARG A 133 -4.47 -8.95 -14.87
N ASP A 134 -5.10 -10.02 -15.32
CA ASP A 134 -5.90 -10.04 -16.56
C ASP A 134 -5.14 -9.48 -17.78
N GLY A 135 -3.82 -9.76 -17.83
CA GLY A 135 -2.93 -9.27 -18.90
C GLY A 135 -2.56 -7.79 -18.80
N GLN A 136 -2.99 -7.09 -17.74
CA GLN A 136 -2.67 -5.68 -17.52
C GLN A 136 -1.69 -5.50 -16.35
N VAL A 137 -0.79 -4.54 -16.50
CA VAL A 137 0.13 -4.14 -15.42
C VAL A 137 -0.59 -3.18 -14.49
N GLN A 138 -0.60 -3.52 -13.19
CA GLN A 138 -1.14 -2.71 -12.12
C GLN A 138 -0.02 -2.35 -11.14
N TYR A 139 -0.08 -1.14 -10.58
CA TYR A 139 0.86 -0.67 -9.56
C TYR A 139 0.27 -0.93 -8.17
N CYS A 140 1.06 -1.59 -7.34
CA CYS A 140 0.68 -1.95 -5.98
C CYS A 140 1.69 -1.38 -4.98
N ARG A 141 1.24 -1.18 -3.75
CA ARG A 141 2.06 -0.80 -2.60
C ARG A 141 1.92 -1.82 -1.50
N ALA A 142 3.05 -2.34 -1.03
CA ALA A 142 3.16 -3.03 0.23
C ALA A 142 3.58 -2.04 1.31
N LYS A 143 2.84 -1.95 2.40
CA LYS A 143 3.18 -1.15 3.58
C LYS A 143 3.26 -2.04 4.80
N PHE A 144 4.33 -1.92 5.52
CA PHE A 144 4.61 -2.66 6.75
C PHE A 144 4.64 -1.68 7.92
N VAL A 145 4.00 -2.07 9.01
CA VAL A 145 3.96 -1.30 10.26
C VAL A 145 4.47 -2.20 11.38
N ASN A 146 5.53 -1.78 12.04
CA ASN A 146 6.03 -2.45 13.22
C ASN A 146 5.14 -2.13 14.42
N VAL A 147 4.57 -3.14 15.03
CA VAL A 147 3.73 -2.99 16.23
C VAL A 147 4.44 -3.41 17.51
N SER A 148 5.71 -3.82 17.42
CA SER A 148 6.54 -4.18 18.58
C SER A 148 7.27 -2.98 19.21
N GLY A 149 7.36 -1.87 18.46
CA GLY A 149 8.16 -0.70 18.83
C GLY A 149 9.43 -0.58 18.00
N VAL A 150 9.99 0.63 17.97
CA VAL A 150 11.21 0.92 17.19
C VAL A 150 12.39 0.13 17.77
N GLY A 151 13.18 -0.48 16.89
CA GLY A 151 14.39 -1.24 17.24
C GLY A 151 14.22 -2.75 17.32
N GLU A 152 13.00 -3.25 17.51
CA GLU A 152 12.71 -4.68 17.59
C GLU A 152 11.57 -5.03 16.63
N LEU A 153 11.62 -6.21 16.01
CA LEU A 153 10.58 -6.70 15.10
C LEU A 153 10.15 -8.10 15.54
N HIS A 154 9.14 -8.16 16.36
CA HIS A 154 8.46 -9.38 16.78
C HIS A 154 7.14 -9.57 16.05
N LYS A 155 6.43 -8.46 15.82
CA LYS A 155 5.09 -8.43 15.23
C LYS A 155 4.97 -7.27 14.28
N MET A 156 4.28 -7.46 13.16
CA MET A 156 4.02 -6.39 12.20
C MET A 156 2.65 -6.55 11.53
N ILE A 157 2.16 -5.46 10.99
CA ILE A 157 1.01 -5.43 10.09
C ILE A 157 1.54 -5.24 8.66
N ALA A 158 1.10 -6.08 7.73
CA ALA A 158 1.38 -5.95 6.31
C ALA A 158 0.10 -5.61 5.56
N GLY A 159 0.08 -4.46 4.88
CA GLY A 159 -1.04 -3.99 4.08
C GLY A 159 -0.66 -3.87 2.61
N PHE A 160 -1.60 -4.25 1.73
CA PHE A 160 -1.41 -4.20 0.28
C PHE A 160 -2.52 -3.39 -0.36
N SER A 161 -2.18 -2.42 -1.20
CA SER A 161 -3.12 -1.54 -1.89
C SER A 161 -2.80 -1.43 -3.37
N ASP A 162 -3.83 -1.19 -4.19
CA ASP A 162 -3.71 -0.79 -5.58
C ASP A 162 -3.48 0.73 -5.63
N ILE A 163 -2.36 1.15 -6.21
CA ILE A 163 -1.98 2.56 -6.40
C ILE A 163 -2.00 2.97 -7.88
N SER A 164 -2.53 2.12 -8.76
CA SER A 164 -2.63 2.43 -10.20
C SER A 164 -3.33 3.78 -10.46
N PRO A 165 -4.42 4.14 -9.78
CA PRO A 165 -5.06 5.45 -9.97
C PRO A 165 -4.19 6.64 -9.53
N GLU A 166 -3.34 6.46 -8.50
CA GLU A 166 -2.40 7.48 -8.03
C GLU A 166 -1.26 7.67 -9.04
N LYS A 167 -0.68 6.55 -9.50
CA LYS A 167 0.37 6.57 -10.51
C LYS A 167 -0.11 7.14 -11.83
N GLN A 168 -1.31 6.82 -12.26
CA GLN A 168 -1.91 7.41 -13.45
C GLN A 168 -2.03 8.92 -13.33
N ARG A 169 -2.54 9.44 -12.21
CA ARG A 169 -2.63 10.90 -11.96
C ARG A 169 -1.26 11.57 -11.89
N GLU A 170 -0.27 10.92 -11.29
CA GLU A 170 1.10 11.42 -11.24
C GLU A 170 1.72 11.53 -12.64
N LEU A 171 1.57 10.47 -13.46
CA LEU A 171 2.04 10.47 -14.85
C LEU A 171 1.34 11.55 -15.69
N GLU A 172 0.04 11.70 -15.54
CA GLU A 172 -0.72 12.76 -16.20
C GLU A 172 -0.25 14.16 -15.76
N ARG A 173 0.03 14.35 -14.47
CA ARG A 173 0.58 15.61 -13.96
C ARG A 173 1.94 15.92 -14.56
N ILE A 174 2.86 14.96 -14.59
CA ILE A 174 4.19 15.13 -15.20
C ILE A 174 4.06 15.41 -16.71
N ALA A 175 3.16 14.71 -17.40
CA ALA A 175 2.99 14.87 -18.84
C ALA A 175 2.34 16.20 -19.25
N TYR A 176 1.44 16.77 -18.42
CA TYR A 176 0.56 17.87 -18.84
C TYR A 176 0.61 19.13 -17.99
N VAL A 177 1.35 19.11 -16.87
CA VAL A 177 1.48 20.26 -15.96
C VAL A 177 2.90 20.83 -16.03
N ASP A 178 3.01 22.15 -16.06
CA ASP A 178 4.29 22.86 -15.96
C ASP A 178 4.80 22.83 -14.51
N ALA A 179 6.05 22.40 -14.33
CA ALA A 179 6.62 22.19 -13.00
C ALA A 179 6.83 23.47 -12.19
N VAL A 180 6.98 24.63 -12.87
CA VAL A 180 7.24 25.92 -12.22
C VAL A 180 5.95 26.61 -11.83
N THR A 181 5.02 26.70 -12.77
CA THR A 181 3.78 27.50 -12.62
C THR A 181 2.61 26.67 -12.08
N GLY A 182 2.66 25.33 -12.21
CA GLY A 182 1.51 24.49 -11.92
C GLY A 182 0.39 24.55 -12.95
N GLY A 183 0.52 25.39 -13.97
CA GLY A 183 -0.41 25.50 -15.08
C GLY A 183 -0.24 24.38 -16.13
N ASN A 184 -0.97 24.50 -17.23
CA ASN A 184 -0.82 23.56 -18.34
C ASN A 184 0.50 23.77 -19.07
N ASN A 185 1.26 22.71 -19.35
CA ASN A 185 2.44 22.77 -20.19
C ASN A 185 2.08 22.73 -21.69
N TYR A 186 3.11 22.82 -22.54
CA TYR A 186 2.94 22.81 -24.00
C TYR A 186 2.27 21.52 -24.53
N GLU A 187 2.53 20.36 -23.93
CA GLU A 187 1.90 19.10 -24.34
C GLU A 187 0.39 19.09 -24.02
N SER A 188 0.01 19.64 -22.86
CA SER A 188 -1.40 19.85 -22.51
C SER A 188 -2.12 20.74 -23.51
N PHE A 189 -1.47 21.84 -23.92
CA PHE A 189 -1.99 22.74 -24.93
C PHE A 189 -2.19 22.02 -26.28
N LYS A 190 -1.20 21.30 -26.79
CA LYS A 190 -1.32 20.51 -28.03
C LYS A 190 -2.44 19.48 -27.97
N LYS A 191 -2.60 18.78 -26.86
CA LYS A 191 -3.67 17.81 -26.65
C LYS A 191 -5.04 18.47 -26.72
N LYS A 192 -5.24 19.60 -26.03
CA LYS A 192 -6.49 20.35 -26.04
C LYS A 192 -6.87 20.85 -27.45
N LEU A 193 -5.90 21.24 -28.26
CA LEU A 193 -6.14 21.66 -29.65
C LEU A 193 -6.56 20.49 -30.55
N ARG A 194 -6.02 19.29 -30.31
CA ARG A 194 -6.38 18.07 -31.09
C ARG A 194 -7.73 17.51 -30.71
N ASP A 195 -8.06 17.54 -29.42
CA ASP A 195 -9.25 16.88 -28.88
C ASP A 195 -10.53 17.72 -29.04
N ARG A 196 -10.41 19.01 -29.37
CA ARG A 196 -11.55 19.91 -29.52
C ARG A 196 -11.47 20.62 -30.89
N ASN A 197 -12.58 20.63 -31.60
CA ASN A 197 -12.79 21.59 -32.70
C ASN A 197 -12.95 23.00 -32.06
N VAL A 198 -11.86 23.61 -31.65
CA VAL A 198 -11.87 24.91 -30.97
C VAL A 198 -11.80 25.98 -32.03
N SER A 199 -12.84 26.80 -32.17
CA SER A 199 -12.76 28.09 -32.88
C SER A 199 -12.52 29.18 -31.84
N GLY A 200 -11.54 30.03 -32.06
CA GLY A 200 -11.16 31.11 -31.12
C GLY A 200 -9.88 31.82 -31.52
N TYR A 201 -9.42 32.67 -30.65
CA TYR A 201 -8.15 33.41 -30.82
C TYR A 201 -7.09 32.79 -29.92
N LEU A 202 -5.86 32.66 -30.43
CA LEU A 202 -4.68 32.30 -29.67
C LEU A 202 -3.88 33.56 -29.36
N ILE A 203 -3.65 33.85 -28.08
CA ILE A 203 -2.77 34.92 -27.63
C ILE A 203 -1.49 34.25 -27.12
N SER A 204 -0.35 34.63 -27.69
CA SER A 204 0.98 34.23 -27.22
C SER A 204 1.65 35.41 -26.57
N MET A 205 2.23 35.23 -25.40
CA MET A 205 3.01 36.24 -24.67
C MET A 205 4.42 35.71 -24.42
N ASP A 206 5.40 36.62 -24.50
CA ASP A 206 6.79 36.34 -24.15
C ASP A 206 7.30 37.42 -23.17
N ILE A 207 8.15 37.01 -22.22
CA ILE A 207 8.75 37.91 -21.26
C ILE A 207 10.10 38.36 -21.79
N HIS A 208 10.14 39.62 -22.24
CA HIS A 208 11.37 40.16 -22.78
C HIS A 208 12.52 40.09 -21.78
N SER A 209 13.66 39.58 -22.25
CA SER A 209 14.90 39.47 -21.45
C SER A 209 14.78 38.73 -20.12
N PHE A 210 13.88 37.76 -20.00
CA PHE A 210 13.69 36.96 -18.76
C PHE A 210 14.97 36.31 -18.24
N LYS A 211 15.91 35.98 -19.16
CA LYS A 211 17.22 35.44 -18.79
C LYS A 211 18.02 36.44 -17.93
N ILE A 212 17.84 37.75 -18.13
CA ILE A 212 18.51 38.78 -17.31
C ILE A 212 17.93 38.77 -15.90
N VAL A 213 16.62 38.58 -15.74
CA VAL A 213 15.97 38.47 -14.42
C VAL A 213 16.59 37.30 -13.64
N ASN A 214 16.72 36.12 -14.27
CA ASN A 214 17.33 34.94 -13.66
C ASN A 214 18.81 35.18 -13.31
N SER A 215 19.54 35.91 -14.14
CA SER A 215 20.98 36.20 -13.92
C SER A 215 21.23 37.19 -12.77
N ILE A 216 20.35 38.18 -12.59
CA ILE A 216 20.51 39.22 -11.56
C ILE A 216 19.85 38.78 -10.24
N CYS A 217 18.64 38.25 -10.30
CA CYS A 217 17.82 37.97 -9.12
C CYS A 217 17.85 36.49 -8.68
N GLY A 218 18.46 35.64 -9.51
CA GLY A 218 18.47 34.20 -9.31
C GLY A 218 17.21 33.51 -9.86
N VAL A 219 17.34 32.19 -10.18
CA VAL A 219 16.29 31.36 -10.78
C VAL A 219 15.02 31.30 -9.90
N ALA A 220 15.18 31.23 -8.57
CA ALA A 220 14.05 31.19 -7.64
C ALA A 220 13.12 32.41 -7.76
N LYS A 221 13.69 33.62 -7.99
CA LYS A 221 12.90 34.83 -8.21
C LYS A 221 12.28 34.89 -9.61
N GLY A 222 12.95 34.34 -10.61
CA GLY A 222 12.36 34.14 -11.93
C GLY A 222 11.15 33.19 -11.89
N ASP A 223 11.28 32.09 -11.19
CA ASP A 223 10.17 31.12 -10.98
C ASP A 223 8.98 31.76 -10.24
N GLU A 224 9.25 32.61 -9.24
CA GLU A 224 8.22 33.36 -8.53
C GLU A 224 7.48 34.31 -9.47
N ALA A 225 8.22 35.01 -10.34
CA ALA A 225 7.63 35.91 -11.36
C ALA A 225 6.76 35.11 -12.37
N LEU A 226 7.21 33.94 -12.82
CA LEU A 226 6.43 33.10 -13.72
C LEU A 226 5.13 32.62 -13.06
N ARG A 227 5.16 32.25 -11.78
CA ARG A 227 3.94 31.83 -11.02
C ARG A 227 2.95 33.01 -10.95
N TRP A 228 3.43 34.18 -10.60
CA TRP A 228 2.58 35.38 -10.52
C TRP A 228 1.92 35.75 -11.86
N ILE A 229 2.63 35.58 -12.99
CA ILE A 229 2.05 35.83 -14.31
C ILE A 229 1.03 34.78 -14.72
N SER A 230 1.15 33.56 -14.19
CA SER A 230 0.28 32.44 -14.53
C SER A 230 -1.05 32.44 -13.76
N GLU A 231 -1.17 33.22 -12.70
CA GLU A 231 -2.40 33.45 -11.93
C GLU A 231 -3.38 34.36 -12.64
#